data_347ad9bea1c8913db2c22234016b6f83
#
_entry.id   347ad9bea1c8913db2c22234016b6f83
#
_cell.length_a   1.000
_cell.length_b   1.000
_cell.length_c   1.000
_cell.angle_alpha   90.00
_cell.angle_beta   90.00
_cell.angle_gamma   90.00
#
_symmetry.space_group_name_H-M   'P 1'
#
loop_
_entity.id
_entity.type
_entity.pdbx_description
1 polymer ?
#
loop_
_entity_poly.entity_id
_entity_poly.type
_entity_poly.pdbx_seq_one_letter_code
_entity_poly.pdbx_strand_id
1 'polypeptide(L)'
;MSLTRPHLLWSTCGSNPYEVHKAVSQARMLSGRYMTEKLSRHWTVHNSSGLCTLSGCTGLDVGSLEHLLLFCPALSEARNNITELCLKVASESEELGTILKNALNNQTSDKVMQFLLDCSSLPTVIHLRQAKATNVIDRIFYVTRSWCYSIHRSRMNKLGLFHYR
;
A
#
# COMPACT_ATOMS: atom_id res chain seq x y z
N MET A 1 -4.34 -21.22 26.24
CA MET A 1 -4.28 -19.88 25.67
C MET A 1 -3.71 -19.97 24.26
N SER A 2 -4.55 -19.77 23.22
CA SER A 2 -4.08 -19.70 21.84
C SER A 2 -3.33 -18.38 21.70
N LEU A 3 -2.00 -18.43 21.58
CA LEU A 3 -1.21 -17.28 21.18
C LEU A 3 -1.67 -16.93 19.75
N THR A 4 -2.46 -15.89 19.62
CA THR A 4 -2.85 -15.35 18.30
C THR A 4 -1.56 -14.97 17.57
N ARG A 5 -1.29 -15.66 16.46
CA ARG A 5 -0.11 -15.35 15.64
C ARG A 5 -0.20 -13.90 15.17
N PRO A 6 0.88 -13.13 15.20
CA PRO A 6 0.88 -11.77 14.71
C PRO A 6 0.46 -11.75 13.23
N HIS A 7 -0.23 -10.70 12.83
CA HIS A 7 -0.58 -10.48 11.44
C HIS A 7 0.67 -10.51 10.55
N LEU A 8 0.58 -11.09 9.34
CA LEU A 8 1.71 -11.25 8.43
C LEU A 8 2.42 -9.92 8.13
N LEU A 9 1.69 -8.81 8.10
CA LEU A 9 2.25 -7.48 7.95
C LEU A 9 3.42 -7.22 8.92
N TRP A 10 3.29 -7.66 10.17
CA TRP A 10 4.30 -7.48 11.22
C TRP A 10 5.34 -8.58 11.22
N SER A 11 4.94 -9.83 11.03
CA SER A 11 5.87 -10.97 11.05
C SER A 11 6.85 -10.97 9.88
N THR A 12 6.50 -10.31 8.76
CA THR A 12 7.34 -10.23 7.56
C THR A 12 8.20 -8.96 7.47
N CYS A 13 8.05 -7.97 8.39
CA CYS A 13 8.88 -6.75 8.34
C CYS A 13 10.21 -6.87 9.09
N GLY A 14 10.38 -7.90 9.90
CA GLY A 14 11.58 -8.10 10.71
C GLY A 14 11.83 -6.95 11.70
N SER A 15 13.09 -6.77 12.10
CA SER A 15 13.52 -5.72 13.04
C SER A 15 14.12 -4.49 12.36
N ASN A 16 14.17 -4.44 11.03
CA ASN A 16 14.70 -3.29 10.31
C ASN A 16 13.78 -2.09 10.49
N PRO A 17 14.23 -0.95 11.09
CA PRO A 17 13.39 0.21 11.36
C PRO A 17 12.71 0.75 10.10
N TYR A 18 13.37 0.72 8.96
CA TYR A 18 12.81 1.19 7.70
C TYR A 18 11.63 0.31 7.22
N GLU A 19 11.75 -1.01 7.33
CA GLU A 19 10.66 -1.93 7.02
C GLU A 19 9.50 -1.81 8.01
N VAL A 20 9.79 -1.54 9.28
CA VAL A 20 8.77 -1.24 10.30
C VAL A 20 8.01 0.04 9.94
N HIS A 21 8.68 1.11 9.49
CA HIS A 21 8.01 2.33 9.03
C HIS A 21 7.07 2.08 7.84
N LYS A 22 7.49 1.25 6.90
CA LYS A 22 6.62 0.83 5.79
C LYS A 22 5.39 0.07 6.29
N ALA A 23 5.58 -0.87 7.22
CA ALA A 23 4.49 -1.65 7.81
C ALA A 23 3.51 -0.75 8.59
N VAL A 24 4.00 0.24 9.34
CA VAL A 24 3.15 1.22 10.04
C VAL A 24 2.30 2.03 9.05
N SER A 25 2.89 2.47 7.93
CA SER A 25 2.15 3.22 6.91
C SER A 25 1.03 2.38 6.30
N GLN A 26 1.30 1.13 5.94
CA GLN A 26 0.31 0.19 5.42
C GLN A 26 -0.77 -0.13 6.48
N ALA A 27 -0.39 -0.36 7.75
CA ALA A 27 -1.33 -0.62 8.83
C ALA A 27 -2.31 0.54 9.07
N ARG A 28 -1.83 1.79 8.97
CA ARG A 28 -2.70 2.98 9.07
C ARG A 28 -3.71 3.05 7.93
N MET A 29 -3.30 2.69 6.71
CA MET A 29 -4.17 2.63 5.55
C MET A 29 -5.22 1.52 5.71
N LEU A 30 -4.79 0.32 6.10
CA LEU A 30 -5.65 -0.84 6.32
C LEU A 30 -6.69 -0.61 7.43
N SER A 31 -6.29 0.04 8.53
CA SER A 31 -7.19 0.31 9.66
C SER A 31 -8.15 1.50 9.44
N GLY A 32 -8.12 2.14 8.26
CA GLY A 32 -8.90 3.34 7.99
C GLY A 32 -8.46 4.58 8.77
N ARG A 33 -7.30 4.53 9.44
CA ARG A 33 -6.73 5.66 10.20
C ARG A 33 -5.78 6.54 9.37
N TYR A 34 -5.64 6.23 8.09
CA TYR A 34 -4.84 7.06 7.20
C TYR A 34 -5.65 8.28 6.79
N MET A 35 -5.21 9.46 7.23
CA MET A 35 -5.92 10.71 6.97
C MET A 35 -5.87 11.05 5.48
N THR A 36 -7.02 10.97 4.84
CA THR A 36 -7.26 11.40 3.46
C THR A 36 -8.16 12.62 3.44
N GLU A 37 -8.24 13.32 2.35
CA GLU A 37 -9.15 14.48 2.20
C GLU A 37 -10.61 14.07 2.39
N LYS A 38 -10.98 12.88 1.88
CA LYS A 38 -12.32 12.30 2.10
C LYS A 38 -12.59 12.07 3.59
N LEU A 39 -11.62 11.52 4.33
CA LEU A 39 -11.75 11.26 5.76
C LEU A 39 -11.76 12.57 6.56
N SER A 40 -10.89 13.52 6.19
CA SER A 40 -10.79 14.82 6.84
C SER A 40 -12.12 15.61 6.79
N ARG A 41 -12.89 15.46 5.70
CA ARG A 41 -14.24 16.03 5.59
C ARG A 41 -15.19 15.57 6.72
N HIS A 42 -15.03 14.34 7.18
CA HIS A 42 -15.88 13.79 8.25
C HIS A 42 -15.43 14.17 9.67
N TRP A 43 -14.14 14.46 9.84
CA TRP A 43 -13.55 14.69 11.17
C TRP A 43 -13.28 16.16 11.49
N THR A 44 -13.06 16.98 10.48
CA THR A 44 -12.84 18.42 10.65
C THR A 44 -14.13 19.15 10.34
N VAL A 45 -14.63 19.85 11.32
CA VAL A 45 -15.87 20.65 11.26
C VAL A 45 -15.81 21.77 10.19
N HIS A 46 -14.65 22.04 9.60
CA HIS A 46 -14.43 23.19 8.73
C HIS A 46 -13.88 22.82 7.35
N ASN A 47 -14.77 22.98 6.35
CA ASN A 47 -14.46 23.29 4.94
C ASN A 47 -13.56 22.36 4.12
N SER A 48 -13.34 21.10 4.48
CA SER A 48 -12.76 20.17 3.52
C SER A 48 -13.80 19.76 2.48
N SER A 49 -13.55 20.03 1.20
CA SER A 49 -14.39 19.57 0.09
C SER A 49 -14.42 18.04 -0.01
N GLY A 50 -13.44 17.35 0.59
CA GLY A 50 -13.20 15.93 0.40
C GLY A 50 -12.55 15.59 -0.93
N LEU A 51 -12.24 16.60 -1.75
CA LEU A 51 -11.54 16.45 -3.03
C LEU A 51 -10.03 16.42 -2.82
N CYS A 52 -9.31 15.81 -3.76
CA CYS A 52 -7.86 15.74 -3.69
C CYS A 52 -7.23 17.13 -3.86
N THR A 53 -6.42 17.55 -2.89
CA THR A 53 -5.78 18.87 -2.86
C THR A 53 -4.31 18.84 -3.28
N LEU A 54 -3.79 17.69 -3.71
CA LEU A 54 -2.38 17.58 -4.10
C LEU A 54 -2.10 18.38 -5.37
N SER A 55 -1.02 19.18 -5.32
CA SER A 55 -0.53 19.90 -6.51
C SER A 55 -0.19 18.88 -7.62
N GLY A 56 -0.78 19.10 -8.80
CA GLY A 56 -0.69 18.18 -9.95
C GLY A 56 -1.83 17.16 -10.03
N CYS A 57 -2.82 17.22 -9.11
CA CYS A 57 -4.10 16.57 -9.29
C CYS A 57 -5.12 17.54 -9.89
N THR A 58 -6.13 17.01 -10.59
CA THR A 58 -7.21 17.81 -11.20
C THR A 58 -8.05 18.56 -10.17
N GLY A 59 -8.04 18.10 -8.89
CA GLY A 59 -8.90 18.64 -7.83
C GLY A 59 -10.39 18.31 -7.98
N LEU A 60 -10.74 17.48 -8.97
CA LEU A 60 -12.14 17.05 -9.22
C LEU A 60 -12.44 15.68 -8.58
N ASP A 61 -11.41 14.90 -8.31
CA ASP A 61 -11.56 13.56 -7.75
C ASP A 61 -11.66 13.60 -6.23
N VAL A 62 -12.49 12.71 -5.69
CA VAL A 62 -12.56 12.51 -4.23
C VAL A 62 -11.21 12.03 -3.73
N GLY A 63 -10.64 12.72 -2.75
CA GLY A 63 -9.35 12.40 -2.11
C GLY A 63 -9.45 11.15 -1.23
N SER A 64 -9.88 10.03 -1.81
CA SER A 64 -9.98 8.72 -1.16
C SER A 64 -8.63 8.01 -1.11
N LEU A 65 -8.53 6.97 -0.29
CA LEU A 65 -7.33 6.13 -0.26
C LEU A 65 -7.10 5.42 -1.58
N GLU A 66 -8.17 4.95 -2.23
CA GLU A 66 -8.13 4.33 -3.55
C GLU A 66 -7.58 5.30 -4.60
N HIS A 67 -8.10 6.54 -4.64
CA HIS A 67 -7.61 7.58 -5.53
C HIS A 67 -6.10 7.81 -5.31
N LEU A 68 -5.66 7.94 -4.07
CA LEU A 68 -4.23 8.16 -3.76
C LEU A 68 -3.35 7.00 -4.19
N LEU A 69 -3.75 5.76 -3.90
CA LEU A 69 -2.94 4.58 -4.20
C LEU A 69 -2.89 4.24 -5.69
N LEU A 70 -4.01 4.43 -6.42
CA LEU A 70 -4.16 3.90 -7.77
C LEU A 70 -4.26 4.97 -8.86
N PHE A 71 -4.91 6.10 -8.60
CA PHE A 71 -5.37 6.97 -9.68
C PHE A 71 -4.82 8.40 -9.63
N CYS A 72 -4.42 8.92 -8.46
CA CYS A 72 -4.01 10.32 -8.34
C CYS A 72 -2.86 10.67 -9.31
N PRO A 73 -3.05 11.59 -10.28
CA PRO A 73 -2.00 11.94 -11.23
C PRO A 73 -0.81 12.61 -10.54
N ALA A 74 -1.03 13.33 -9.45
CA ALA A 74 0.04 13.94 -8.66
C ALA A 74 1.02 12.91 -8.06
N LEU A 75 0.64 11.63 -7.96
CA LEU A 75 1.44 10.54 -7.39
C LEU A 75 1.90 9.52 -8.46
N SER A 76 1.77 9.86 -9.74
CA SER A 76 2.13 8.97 -10.86
C SER A 76 3.60 8.55 -10.83
N GLU A 77 4.51 9.49 -10.54
CA GLU A 77 5.95 9.18 -10.42
C GLU A 77 6.23 8.14 -9.33
N ALA A 78 5.61 8.29 -8.16
CA ALA A 78 5.76 7.33 -7.08
C ALA A 78 5.24 5.93 -7.48
N ARG A 79 4.13 5.88 -8.24
CA ARG A 79 3.61 4.62 -8.78
C ARG A 79 4.52 4.01 -9.82
N ASN A 80 5.09 4.80 -10.72
CA ASN A 80 6.02 4.30 -11.73
C ASN A 80 7.26 3.67 -11.07
N ASN A 81 7.87 4.38 -10.12
CA ASN A 81 9.03 3.88 -9.39
C ASN A 81 8.75 2.57 -8.65
N ILE A 82 7.57 2.44 -8.04
CA ILE A 82 7.20 1.20 -7.36
C ILE A 82 6.80 0.09 -8.32
N THR A 83 6.27 0.42 -9.49
CA THR A 83 6.01 -0.56 -10.55
C THR A 83 7.32 -1.17 -11.06
N GLU A 84 8.37 -0.38 -11.21
CA GLU A 84 9.72 -0.90 -11.54
C GLU A 84 10.23 -1.86 -10.45
N LEU A 85 10.02 -1.53 -9.17
CA LEU A 85 10.34 -2.45 -8.07
C LEU A 85 9.53 -3.75 -8.17
N CYS A 86 8.24 -3.67 -8.49
CA CYS A 86 7.40 -4.85 -8.69
C CYS A 86 7.93 -5.74 -9.82
N LEU A 87 8.33 -5.16 -10.94
CA LEU A 87 8.93 -5.89 -12.07
C LEU A 87 10.24 -6.57 -11.67
N LYS A 88 11.08 -5.87 -10.91
CA LYS A 88 12.33 -6.44 -10.38
C LYS A 88 12.06 -7.63 -9.48
N VAL A 89 11.12 -7.51 -8.54
CA VAL A 89 10.73 -8.62 -7.64
C VAL A 89 10.09 -9.75 -8.42
N ALA A 90 9.24 -9.44 -9.41
CA ALA A 90 8.61 -10.43 -10.29
C ALA A 90 9.63 -11.25 -11.09
N SER A 91 10.78 -10.69 -11.41
CA SER A 91 11.85 -11.41 -12.12
C SER A 91 12.67 -12.36 -11.24
N GLU A 92 12.49 -12.35 -9.92
CA GLU A 92 13.21 -13.24 -8.99
C GLU A 92 12.75 -14.70 -9.09
N SER A 93 11.48 -14.93 -9.43
CA SER A 93 10.94 -16.25 -9.72
C SER A 93 9.68 -16.18 -10.58
N GLU A 94 9.42 -17.23 -11.36
CA GLU A 94 8.20 -17.35 -12.17
C GLU A 94 6.92 -17.30 -11.31
N GLU A 95 6.96 -17.93 -10.14
CA GLU A 95 5.86 -17.92 -9.18
C GLU A 95 5.51 -16.49 -8.71
N LEU A 96 6.51 -15.71 -8.29
CA LEU A 96 6.34 -14.31 -7.91
C LEU A 96 5.83 -13.46 -9.08
N GLY A 97 6.39 -13.66 -10.28
CA GLY A 97 5.97 -12.97 -11.48
C GLY A 97 4.48 -13.21 -11.78
N THR A 98 4.05 -14.45 -11.71
CA THR A 98 2.65 -14.83 -11.92
C THR A 98 1.72 -14.22 -10.88
N ILE A 99 2.09 -14.29 -9.60
CA ILE A 99 1.29 -13.75 -8.50
C ILE A 99 1.14 -12.23 -8.63
N LEU A 100 2.23 -11.50 -8.81
CA LEU A 100 2.21 -10.04 -8.90
C LEU A 100 1.46 -9.57 -10.16
N LYS A 101 1.66 -10.24 -11.30
CA LYS A 101 0.93 -9.94 -12.53
C LYS A 101 -0.57 -10.15 -12.35
N ASN A 102 -0.98 -11.26 -11.76
CA ASN A 102 -2.39 -11.55 -11.53
C ASN A 102 -3.03 -10.60 -10.51
N ALA A 103 -2.27 -10.13 -9.51
CA ALA A 103 -2.78 -9.24 -8.48
C ALA A 103 -2.90 -7.77 -8.94
N LEU A 104 -2.01 -7.31 -9.82
CA LEU A 104 -1.94 -5.91 -10.23
C LEU A 104 -2.56 -5.64 -11.61
N ASN A 105 -2.55 -6.63 -12.50
CA ASN A 105 -3.11 -6.51 -13.84
C ASN A 105 -4.46 -7.23 -13.94
N ASN A 106 -5.36 -6.68 -14.74
CA ASN A 106 -6.67 -7.29 -15.05
C ASN A 106 -7.60 -7.51 -13.83
N GLN A 107 -7.41 -6.78 -12.74
CA GLN A 107 -8.25 -6.83 -11.57
C GLN A 107 -9.09 -5.55 -11.42
N THR A 108 -10.22 -5.68 -10.72
CA THR A 108 -10.97 -4.49 -10.25
C THR A 108 -10.16 -3.74 -9.22
N SER A 109 -10.38 -2.42 -9.09
CA SER A 109 -9.67 -1.61 -8.10
C SER A 109 -9.82 -2.14 -6.67
N ASP A 110 -10.98 -2.69 -6.30
CA ASP A 110 -11.20 -3.29 -4.98
C ASP A 110 -10.24 -4.47 -4.71
N LYS A 111 -10.01 -5.32 -5.70
CA LYS A 111 -9.08 -6.45 -5.56
C LYS A 111 -7.63 -5.99 -5.49
N VAL A 112 -7.26 -4.97 -6.28
CA VAL A 112 -5.93 -4.36 -6.18
C VAL A 112 -5.76 -3.71 -4.81
N MET A 113 -6.75 -2.99 -4.32
CA MET A 113 -6.74 -2.40 -2.98
C MET A 113 -6.62 -3.47 -1.89
N GLN A 114 -7.37 -4.57 -1.98
CA GLN A 114 -7.24 -5.69 -1.05
C GLN A 114 -5.83 -6.27 -1.08
N PHE A 115 -5.26 -6.49 -2.26
CA PHE A 115 -3.88 -6.97 -2.39
C PHE A 115 -2.87 -6.00 -1.75
N LEU A 116 -2.99 -4.70 -2.01
CA LEU A 116 -2.05 -3.70 -1.51
C LEU A 116 -2.16 -3.49 0.00
N LEU A 117 -3.38 -3.53 0.56
CA LEU A 117 -3.61 -3.24 1.97
C LEU A 117 -3.49 -4.48 2.85
N ASP A 118 -4.13 -5.57 2.46
CA ASP A 118 -4.09 -6.84 3.19
C ASP A 118 -4.24 -8.04 2.25
N CYS A 119 -3.12 -8.54 1.78
CA CYS A 119 -3.09 -9.75 0.97
C CYS A 119 -3.14 -11.04 1.80
N SER A 120 -3.15 -10.99 3.14
CA SER A 120 -3.07 -12.17 4.01
C SER A 120 -4.26 -13.13 3.87
N SER A 121 -5.42 -12.59 3.49
CA SER A 121 -6.68 -13.33 3.28
C SER A 121 -6.85 -13.85 1.85
N LEU A 122 -5.97 -13.51 0.92
CA LEU A 122 -6.05 -13.97 -0.46
C LEU A 122 -5.79 -15.49 -0.55
N PRO A 123 -6.57 -16.22 -1.36
CA PRO A 123 -6.41 -17.68 -1.51
C PRO A 123 -4.98 -18.10 -1.84
N THR A 124 -4.31 -17.33 -2.72
CA THR A 124 -2.91 -17.58 -3.09
C THR A 124 -1.98 -17.49 -1.88
N VAL A 125 -2.11 -16.46 -1.03
CA VAL A 125 -1.27 -16.29 0.16
C VAL A 125 -1.58 -17.35 1.21
N ILE A 126 -2.85 -17.74 1.36
CA ILE A 126 -3.26 -18.86 2.24
C ILE A 126 -2.59 -20.16 1.78
N HIS A 127 -2.62 -20.45 0.46
CA HIS A 127 -1.96 -21.63 -0.10
C HIS A 127 -0.44 -21.60 0.14
N LEU A 128 0.22 -20.49 -0.12
CA LEU A 128 1.66 -20.30 0.14
C LEU A 128 2.01 -20.56 1.62
N ARG A 129 1.15 -20.11 2.54
CA ARG A 129 1.33 -20.39 3.98
C ARG A 129 1.24 -21.88 4.30
N GLN A 130 0.29 -22.59 3.71
CA GLN A 130 0.15 -24.03 3.85
C GLN A 130 1.37 -24.76 3.27
N ALA A 131 1.88 -24.31 2.13
CA ALA A 131 3.09 -24.82 1.50
C ALA A 131 4.40 -24.39 2.19
N LYS A 132 4.33 -23.57 3.24
CA LYS A 132 5.49 -22.99 3.95
C LYS A 132 6.45 -22.19 3.04
N ALA A 133 5.93 -21.59 1.98
CA ALA A 133 6.68 -20.77 1.03
C ALA A 133 6.93 -19.35 1.61
N THR A 134 7.65 -19.28 2.73
CA THR A 134 7.86 -18.03 3.49
C THR A 134 8.57 -16.96 2.67
N ASN A 135 9.57 -17.33 1.88
CA ASN A 135 10.31 -16.38 1.04
C ASN A 135 9.40 -15.66 0.04
N VAL A 136 8.47 -16.38 -0.60
CA VAL A 136 7.50 -15.81 -1.55
C VAL A 136 6.56 -14.85 -0.83
N ILE A 137 6.06 -15.25 0.35
CA ILE A 137 5.20 -14.42 1.19
C ILE A 137 5.93 -13.14 1.59
N ASP A 138 7.17 -13.22 2.06
CA ASP A 138 7.97 -12.06 2.47
C ASP A 138 8.17 -11.08 1.31
N ARG A 139 8.37 -11.58 0.08
CA ARG A 139 8.51 -10.73 -1.11
C ARG A 139 7.20 -10.06 -1.50
N ILE A 140 6.07 -10.74 -1.39
CA ILE A 140 4.75 -10.15 -1.63
C ILE A 140 4.51 -9.00 -0.62
N PHE A 141 4.72 -9.24 0.67
CA PHE A 141 4.55 -8.20 1.69
C PHE A 141 5.56 -7.06 1.56
N TYR A 142 6.79 -7.34 1.12
CA TYR A 142 7.76 -6.31 0.80
C TYR A 142 7.26 -5.36 -0.29
N VAL A 143 6.68 -5.88 -1.38
CA VAL A 143 6.11 -5.10 -2.48
C VAL A 143 4.94 -4.25 -1.99
N THR A 144 3.97 -4.86 -1.30
CA THR A 144 2.76 -4.15 -0.86
C THR A 144 3.07 -3.05 0.16
N ARG A 145 3.97 -3.30 1.13
CA ARG A 145 4.46 -2.28 2.07
C ARG A 145 5.18 -1.15 1.35
N SER A 146 6.03 -1.49 0.38
CA SER A 146 6.79 -0.49 -0.38
C SER A 146 5.87 0.38 -1.21
N TRP A 147 4.80 -0.20 -1.80
CA TRP A 147 3.77 0.57 -2.51
C TRP A 147 3.11 1.60 -1.60
N CYS A 148 2.52 1.14 -0.50
CA CYS A 148 1.85 2.01 0.46
C CYS A 148 2.78 3.12 0.99
N TYR A 149 4.01 2.78 1.31
CA TYR A 149 4.99 3.73 1.83
C TYR A 149 5.46 4.74 0.79
N SER A 150 5.69 4.32 -0.46
CA SER A 150 6.09 5.23 -1.55
C SER A 150 5.02 6.30 -1.79
N ILE A 151 3.76 5.88 -1.84
CA ILE A 151 2.62 6.80 -1.98
C ILE A 151 2.52 7.73 -0.75
N HIS A 152 2.63 7.17 0.46
CA HIS A 152 2.63 7.96 1.70
C HIS A 152 3.72 9.03 1.67
N ARG A 153 4.96 8.64 1.41
CA ARG A 153 6.12 9.54 1.39
C ARG A 153 5.96 10.64 0.33
N SER A 154 5.56 10.28 -0.89
CA SER A 154 5.36 11.24 -1.97
C SER A 154 4.23 12.23 -1.64
N ARG A 155 3.12 11.75 -1.06
CA ARG A 155 2.03 12.61 -0.60
C ARG A 155 2.50 13.59 0.49
N MET A 156 3.21 13.10 1.51
CA MET A 156 3.70 13.95 2.60
C MET A 156 4.67 15.02 2.10
N ASN A 157 5.55 14.68 1.14
CA ASN A 157 6.44 15.65 0.49
C ASN A 157 5.63 16.74 -0.23
N LYS A 158 4.62 16.38 -1.00
CA LYS A 158 3.76 17.34 -1.72
C LYS A 158 2.92 18.23 -0.80
N LEU A 159 2.61 17.76 0.39
CA LEU A 159 1.92 18.54 1.42
C LEU A 159 2.89 19.39 2.26
N GLY A 160 4.19 19.33 2.01
CA GLY A 160 5.20 20.06 2.80
C GLY A 160 5.33 19.56 4.25
N LEU A 161 4.85 18.34 4.53
CA LEU A 161 4.81 17.79 5.89
C LEU A 161 6.04 16.96 6.26
N PHE A 162 6.95 16.69 5.32
CA PHE A 162 8.27 16.16 5.60
C PHE A 162 9.23 17.29 5.92
N HIS A 163 9.32 17.66 7.17
CA HIS A 163 10.49 18.37 7.66
C HIS A 163 11.55 17.32 7.99
N TYR A 164 12.55 17.20 7.14
CA TYR A 164 13.78 16.48 7.49
C TYR A 164 14.39 17.17 8.72
N ARG A 165 14.32 16.53 9.85
CA ARG A 165 15.24 16.76 10.96
C ARG A 165 16.27 15.65 10.98
#